data_546c7589a3eadbb8694a554a43a91f08
#
_entry.id   546c7589a3eadbb8694a554a43a91f08
#
_cell.length_a   1.000
_cell.length_b   1.000
_cell.length_c   1.000
_cell.angle_alpha   90.00
_cell.angle_beta   90.00
_cell.angle_gamma   90.00
#
_symmetry.space_group_name_H-M   'P 1'
#
loop_
_entity.id
_entity.type
_entity.pdbx_description
1 polymer ?
#
loop_
_entity_poly.entity_id
_entity_poly.type
_entity_poly.pdbx_seq_one_letter_code
_entity_poly.pdbx_strand_id
1 'polypeptide(L)'
;ILSAPRTAVGVSVSNGLLEIDIHSDSLPYEELAGILNSYRRRQKYYKLKSGEFLKLENNSLSVLSELADGLRLSEQAIRGGRISVPLYRASYIDAVLTSHNSDIQSHRDRYFKSLIRDMKSVADSDYEVPDAMKPILRDYQKTGYRWLCTIAQLGFGGILADDMGLG
;
A
#
# COMPACT_ATOMS: atom_id res chain seq x y z
N ILE A 1 -22.93 3.14 -23.73
CA ILE A 1 -21.84 3.72 -22.93
C ILE A 1 -22.08 3.29 -21.50
N LEU A 2 -21.12 2.56 -20.96
CA LEU A 2 -21.18 2.14 -19.56
C LEU A 2 -20.57 3.24 -18.67
N SER A 3 -21.23 3.52 -17.54
CA SER A 3 -20.60 4.31 -16.47
C SER A 3 -19.50 3.48 -15.85
N ALA A 4 -18.43 4.13 -15.36
CA ALA A 4 -17.37 3.41 -14.68
C ALA A 4 -17.93 2.69 -13.45
N PRO A 5 -17.69 1.39 -13.30
CA PRO A 5 -18.25 0.60 -12.22
C PRO A 5 -17.60 0.95 -10.89
N ARG A 6 -18.34 0.66 -9.83
CA ARG A 6 -17.76 0.73 -8.47
C ARG A 6 -16.70 -0.34 -8.33
N THR A 7 -15.56 0.06 -7.82
CA THR A 7 -14.41 -0.82 -7.60
C THR A 7 -14.12 -0.88 -6.11
N ALA A 8 -13.78 -2.06 -5.63
CA ALA A 8 -13.34 -2.29 -4.27
C ALA A 8 -11.91 -2.87 -4.26
N VAL A 9 -11.16 -2.56 -3.22
CA VAL A 9 -9.80 -3.07 -3.01
C VAL A 9 -9.75 -3.85 -1.70
N GLY A 10 -9.36 -5.12 -1.79
CA GLY A 10 -9.04 -5.96 -0.63
C GLY A 10 -7.54 -5.99 -0.40
N VAL A 11 -7.10 -5.88 0.85
CA VAL A 11 -5.70 -6.02 1.25
C VAL A 11 -5.59 -7.03 2.37
N SER A 12 -4.72 -8.02 2.18
CA SER A 12 -4.45 -9.07 3.14
C SER A 12 -2.95 -9.36 3.25
N VAL A 13 -2.57 -10.02 4.34
CA VAL A 13 -1.20 -10.53 4.52
C VAL A 13 -1.22 -12.04 4.32
N SER A 14 -0.43 -12.52 3.40
CA SER A 14 -0.30 -13.96 3.10
C SER A 14 1.13 -14.31 2.72
N ASN A 15 1.67 -15.39 3.30
CA ASN A 15 3.02 -15.90 2.98
C ASN A 15 4.14 -14.83 3.06
N GLY A 16 4.07 -13.91 4.02
CA GLY A 16 5.06 -12.84 4.18
C GLY A 16 4.99 -11.73 3.13
N LEU A 17 3.91 -11.66 2.38
CA LEU A 17 3.64 -10.63 1.38
C LEU A 17 2.27 -9.97 1.65
N LEU A 18 2.10 -8.76 1.11
CA LEU A 18 0.79 -8.14 0.97
C LEU A 18 0.15 -8.62 -0.31
N GLU A 19 -1.09 -9.08 -0.22
CA GLU A 19 -1.93 -9.38 -1.38
C GLU A 19 -2.98 -8.30 -1.54
N ILE A 20 -3.07 -7.75 -2.75
CA ILE A 20 -4.06 -6.75 -3.13
C ILE A 20 -4.98 -7.40 -4.16
N ASP A 21 -6.26 -7.48 -3.82
CA ASP A 21 -7.31 -7.96 -4.71
C ASP A 21 -8.18 -6.77 -5.14
N ILE A 22 -8.33 -6.59 -6.45
CA ILE A 22 -9.21 -5.56 -7.00
C ILE A 22 -10.51 -6.25 -7.39
N HIS A 23 -11.62 -5.81 -6.83
CA HIS A 23 -12.95 -6.33 -7.13
C HIS A 23 -13.77 -5.29 -7.89
N SER A 24 -14.40 -5.72 -8.97
CA SER A 24 -15.32 -4.89 -9.72
C SER A 24 -16.41 -5.77 -10.36
N ASP A 25 -17.65 -5.30 -10.28
CA ASP A 25 -18.79 -6.06 -10.83
C ASP A 25 -18.82 -6.10 -12.36
N SER A 26 -18.07 -5.23 -13.03
CA SER A 26 -18.18 -5.08 -14.48
C SER A 26 -16.87 -4.67 -15.20
N LEU A 27 -15.73 -4.57 -14.49
CA LEU A 27 -14.43 -4.35 -15.14
C LEU A 27 -13.75 -5.69 -15.43
N PRO A 28 -13.47 -6.00 -16.69
CA PRO A 28 -12.65 -7.16 -17.01
C PRO A 28 -11.20 -6.90 -16.54
N TYR A 29 -10.70 -7.73 -15.63
CA TYR A 29 -9.33 -7.61 -15.08
C TYR A 29 -8.26 -7.59 -16.17
N GLU A 30 -8.48 -8.37 -17.22
CA GLU A 30 -7.57 -8.44 -18.36
C GLU A 30 -7.40 -7.09 -19.09
N GLU A 31 -8.40 -6.22 -18.98
CA GLU A 31 -8.39 -4.90 -19.61
C GLU A 31 -8.03 -3.77 -18.65
N LEU A 32 -7.93 -4.05 -17.34
CA LEU A 32 -7.70 -3.03 -16.32
C LEU A 32 -6.43 -2.22 -16.59
N ALA A 33 -5.35 -2.87 -17.02
CA ALA A 33 -4.12 -2.18 -17.39
C ALA A 33 -4.32 -1.17 -18.54
N GLY A 34 -5.07 -1.57 -19.57
CA GLY A 34 -5.42 -0.69 -20.69
C GLY A 34 -6.32 0.47 -20.27
N ILE A 35 -7.29 0.19 -19.41
CA ILE A 35 -8.19 1.20 -18.84
C ILE A 35 -7.39 2.24 -18.04
N LEU A 36 -6.50 1.81 -17.14
CA LEU A 36 -5.64 2.71 -16.36
C LEU A 36 -4.69 3.53 -17.26
N ASN A 37 -4.12 2.93 -18.29
CA ASN A 37 -3.29 3.66 -19.26
C ASN A 37 -4.08 4.73 -20.00
N SER A 38 -5.31 4.43 -20.43
CA SER A 38 -6.19 5.40 -21.07
C SER A 38 -6.63 6.51 -20.13
N TYR A 39 -6.89 6.16 -18.86
CA TYR A 39 -7.17 7.13 -17.80
C TYR A 39 -6.00 8.11 -17.58
N ARG A 40 -4.75 7.62 -17.49
CA ARG A 40 -3.54 8.43 -17.37
C ARG A 40 -3.34 9.37 -18.54
N ARG A 41 -3.72 8.94 -19.74
CA ARG A 41 -3.71 9.77 -20.96
C ARG A 41 -4.86 10.77 -21.05
N ARG A 42 -5.69 10.86 -20.01
CA ARG A 42 -6.87 11.74 -19.93
C ARG A 42 -7.88 11.51 -21.06
N GLN A 43 -8.00 10.27 -21.53
CA GLN A 43 -9.04 9.89 -22.47
C GLN A 43 -10.39 9.87 -21.75
N LYS A 44 -11.45 10.30 -22.43
CA LYS A 44 -12.80 10.30 -21.85
C LYS A 44 -13.45 8.92 -21.85
N TYR A 45 -13.08 8.08 -22.79
CA TYR A 45 -13.66 6.76 -22.99
C TYR A 45 -12.59 5.72 -23.30
N TYR A 46 -12.84 4.49 -22.89
CA TYR A 46 -12.09 3.32 -23.27
C TYR A 46 -13.02 2.34 -23.99
N LYS A 47 -12.61 1.81 -25.14
CA LYS A 47 -13.37 0.77 -25.86
C LYS A 47 -12.98 -0.59 -25.34
N LEU A 48 -13.93 -1.28 -24.71
CA LEU A 48 -13.77 -2.65 -24.25
C LEU A 48 -13.69 -3.63 -25.42
N LYS A 49 -13.10 -4.80 -25.18
CA LYS A 49 -13.08 -5.90 -26.18
C LYS A 49 -14.48 -6.36 -26.56
N SER A 50 -15.46 -6.20 -25.67
CA SER A 50 -16.88 -6.45 -25.94
C SER A 50 -17.48 -5.50 -27.01
N GLY A 51 -16.75 -4.42 -27.35
CA GLY A 51 -17.22 -3.36 -28.25
C GLY A 51 -17.89 -2.18 -27.53
N GLU A 52 -18.17 -2.30 -26.26
CA GLU A 52 -18.80 -1.25 -25.45
C GLU A 52 -17.79 -0.16 -25.09
N PHE A 53 -18.28 1.05 -24.82
CA PHE A 53 -17.47 2.17 -24.38
C PHE A 53 -17.66 2.41 -22.90
N LEU A 54 -16.55 2.40 -22.15
CA LEU A 54 -16.49 2.71 -20.74
C LEU A 54 -16.11 4.19 -20.55
N LYS A 55 -16.92 4.92 -19.78
CA LYS A 55 -16.58 6.30 -19.40
C LYS A 55 -15.52 6.29 -18.28
N LEU A 56 -14.42 7.00 -18.49
CA LEU A 56 -13.26 6.99 -17.58
C LEU A 56 -13.30 8.05 -16.46
N GLU A 57 -14.37 8.84 -16.39
CA GLU A 57 -14.58 9.80 -15.28
C GLU A 57 -15.07 9.06 -14.03
N ASN A 58 -14.11 8.61 -13.19
CA ASN A 58 -14.43 7.94 -11.93
C ASN A 58 -13.30 8.10 -10.92
N ASN A 59 -13.65 8.44 -9.68
CA ASN A 59 -12.71 8.60 -8.58
C ASN A 59 -11.99 7.29 -8.23
N SER A 60 -12.66 6.14 -8.34
CA SER A 60 -12.01 4.84 -8.07
C SER A 60 -10.87 4.53 -9.05
N LEU A 61 -10.96 4.96 -10.31
CA LEU A 61 -9.84 4.81 -11.26
C LEU A 61 -8.65 5.68 -10.88
N SER A 62 -8.90 6.87 -10.31
CA SER A 62 -7.84 7.72 -9.74
C SER A 62 -7.07 7.00 -8.65
N VAL A 63 -7.79 6.40 -7.70
CA VAL A 63 -7.19 5.64 -6.58
C VAL A 63 -6.39 4.44 -7.07
N LEU A 64 -6.96 3.67 -8.00
CA LEU A 64 -6.26 2.52 -8.59
C LEU A 64 -5.00 2.95 -9.36
N SER A 65 -5.07 4.07 -10.10
CA SER A 65 -3.91 4.62 -10.80
C SER A 65 -2.81 5.05 -9.82
N GLU A 66 -3.18 5.72 -8.73
CA GLU A 66 -2.25 6.14 -7.68
C GLU A 66 -1.58 4.94 -7.02
N LEU A 67 -2.34 3.90 -6.65
CA LEU A 67 -1.78 2.66 -6.11
C LEU A 67 -0.83 1.99 -7.10
N ALA A 68 -1.23 1.86 -8.36
CA ALA A 68 -0.42 1.22 -9.39
C ALA A 68 0.90 1.96 -9.62
N ASP A 69 0.87 3.30 -9.64
CA ASP A 69 2.05 4.13 -9.83
C ASP A 69 2.98 4.11 -8.62
N GLY A 70 2.44 4.28 -7.43
CA GLY A 70 3.23 4.29 -6.18
C GLY A 70 3.84 2.93 -5.85
N LEU A 71 3.16 1.84 -6.18
CA LEU A 71 3.67 0.46 -6.03
C LEU A 71 4.53 0.02 -7.23
N ARG A 72 4.63 0.83 -8.27
CA ARG A 72 5.35 0.54 -9.52
C ARG A 72 4.93 -0.79 -10.14
N LEU A 73 3.61 -1.02 -10.20
CA LEU A 73 3.06 -2.25 -10.74
C LEU A 73 3.26 -2.34 -12.25
N SER A 74 3.70 -3.50 -12.73
CA SER A 74 3.74 -3.80 -14.15
C SER A 74 2.34 -4.05 -14.71
N GLU A 75 2.15 -3.87 -16.01
CA GLU A 75 0.89 -4.21 -16.67
C GLU A 75 0.51 -5.68 -16.48
N GLN A 76 1.51 -6.56 -16.47
CA GLN A 76 1.31 -8.00 -16.27
C GLN A 76 0.78 -8.31 -14.87
N ALA A 77 1.30 -7.62 -13.84
CA ALA A 77 0.82 -7.78 -12.46
C ALA A 77 -0.65 -7.32 -12.32
N ILE A 78 -1.01 -6.21 -12.98
CA ILE A 78 -2.38 -5.68 -12.95
C ILE A 78 -3.35 -6.62 -13.66
N ARG A 79 -2.95 -7.20 -14.81
CA ARG A 79 -3.80 -8.13 -15.59
C ARG A 79 -4.13 -9.42 -14.84
N GLY A 80 -3.30 -9.84 -13.89
CA GLY A 80 -3.50 -11.04 -13.09
C GLY A 80 -4.62 -10.93 -12.06
N GLY A 81 -5.13 -9.73 -11.79
CA GLY A 81 -6.21 -9.46 -10.82
C GLY A 81 -5.79 -9.59 -9.36
N ARG A 82 -4.73 -10.32 -9.07
CA ARG A 82 -4.14 -10.47 -7.74
C ARG A 82 -2.70 -9.98 -7.77
N ILE A 83 -2.40 -9.03 -6.89
CA ILE A 83 -1.12 -8.33 -6.85
C ILE A 83 -0.45 -8.64 -5.52
N SER A 84 0.82 -9.09 -5.57
CA SER A 84 1.64 -9.33 -4.38
C SER A 84 2.76 -8.31 -4.30
N VAL A 85 2.90 -7.66 -3.15
CA VAL A 85 3.95 -6.66 -2.88
C VAL A 85 4.59 -6.92 -1.51
N PRO A 86 5.82 -6.45 -1.28
CA PRO A 86 6.48 -6.60 0.01
C PRO A 86 5.73 -5.91 1.15
N LEU A 87 5.87 -6.43 2.38
CA LEU A 87 5.20 -5.90 3.58
C LEU A 87 5.53 -4.43 3.86
N TYR A 88 6.72 -3.95 3.52
CA TYR A 88 7.11 -2.55 3.76
C TYR A 88 6.26 -1.54 2.96
N ARG A 89 5.50 -1.99 1.96
CA ARG A 89 4.55 -1.15 1.21
C ARG A 89 3.24 -0.89 1.96
N ALA A 90 3.02 -1.54 3.10
CA ALA A 90 1.75 -1.47 3.84
C ALA A 90 1.37 -0.03 4.22
N SER A 91 2.30 0.78 4.71
CA SER A 91 2.02 2.17 5.10
C SER A 91 1.56 3.03 3.93
N TYR A 92 2.15 2.85 2.75
CA TYR A 92 1.73 3.57 1.54
C TYR A 92 0.32 3.18 1.13
N ILE A 93 0.02 1.88 1.10
CA ILE A 93 -1.31 1.38 0.74
C ILE A 93 -2.36 1.89 1.73
N ASP A 94 -2.09 1.81 3.04
CA ASP A 94 -3.00 2.31 4.07
C ASP A 94 -3.26 3.81 3.94
N ALA A 95 -2.23 4.60 3.66
CA ALA A 95 -2.35 6.04 3.46
C ALA A 95 -3.24 6.39 2.26
N VAL A 96 -3.02 5.74 1.10
CA VAL A 96 -3.83 5.96 -0.10
C VAL A 96 -5.28 5.57 0.15
N LEU A 97 -5.54 4.36 0.68
CA LEU A 97 -6.92 3.89 0.92
C LEU A 97 -7.64 4.72 1.98
N THR A 98 -6.93 5.25 2.96
CA THR A 98 -7.52 6.12 4.00
C THR A 98 -7.86 7.50 3.44
N SER A 99 -6.99 8.07 2.60
CA SER A 99 -7.22 9.37 1.96
C SER A 99 -8.40 9.36 0.99
N HIS A 100 -8.71 8.20 0.41
CA HIS A 100 -9.74 8.03 -0.61
C HIS A 100 -10.89 7.11 -0.18
N ASN A 101 -11.19 7.07 1.12
CA ASN A 101 -12.22 6.19 1.68
C ASN A 101 -13.65 6.46 1.15
N SER A 102 -13.90 7.67 0.65
CA SER A 102 -15.17 8.05 -0.01
C SER A 102 -15.24 7.63 -1.48
N ASP A 103 -14.09 7.44 -2.13
CA ASP A 103 -13.97 7.22 -3.57
C ASP A 103 -13.90 5.73 -3.95
N ILE A 104 -13.39 4.90 -3.03
CA ILE A 104 -13.24 3.47 -3.23
C ILE A 104 -13.59 2.70 -1.95
N GLN A 105 -14.29 1.58 -2.10
CA GLN A 105 -14.47 0.65 -1.00
C GLN A 105 -13.20 -0.12 -0.76
N SER A 106 -12.76 -0.22 0.50
CA SER A 106 -11.58 -1.00 0.84
C SER A 106 -11.88 -1.97 1.98
N HIS A 107 -11.37 -3.19 1.85
CA HIS A 107 -11.39 -4.19 2.89
C HIS A 107 -9.95 -4.51 3.30
N ARG A 108 -9.68 -4.38 4.59
CA ARG A 108 -8.39 -4.71 5.20
C ARG A 108 -8.58 -5.88 6.14
N ASP A 109 -7.81 -6.94 5.95
CA ASP A 109 -7.88 -8.08 6.86
C ASP A 109 -7.27 -7.75 8.23
N ARG A 110 -7.45 -8.65 9.20
CA ARG A 110 -6.96 -8.46 10.57
C ARG A 110 -5.43 -8.37 10.65
N TYR A 111 -4.74 -9.10 9.79
CA TYR A 111 -3.27 -9.13 9.78
C TYR A 111 -2.69 -7.83 9.23
N PHE A 112 -3.29 -7.29 8.16
CA PHE A 112 -2.91 -5.98 7.63
C PHE A 112 -3.16 -4.87 8.66
N LYS A 113 -4.32 -4.88 9.32
CA LYS A 113 -4.63 -3.90 10.39
C LYS A 113 -3.62 -3.99 11.54
N SER A 114 -3.23 -5.21 11.95
CA SER A 114 -2.22 -5.42 12.96
C SER A 114 -0.87 -4.87 12.52
N LEU A 115 -0.43 -5.20 11.29
CA LEU A 115 0.82 -4.70 10.73
C LEU A 115 0.87 -3.16 10.73
N ILE A 116 -0.18 -2.48 10.28
CA ILE A 116 -0.24 -1.01 10.28
C ILE A 116 -0.17 -0.45 11.70
N ARG A 117 -0.87 -1.06 12.67
CA ARG A 117 -0.80 -0.66 14.09
C ARG A 117 0.62 -0.78 14.61
N ASP A 118 1.27 -1.93 14.38
CA ASP A 118 2.62 -2.20 14.83
C ASP A 118 3.65 -1.25 14.19
N MET A 119 3.46 -0.89 12.92
CA MET A 119 4.28 0.13 12.24
C MET A 119 4.09 1.55 12.81
N LYS A 120 2.90 1.88 13.31
CA LYS A 120 2.60 3.19 13.91
C LYS A 120 3.06 3.31 15.37
N SER A 121 3.16 2.19 16.08
CA SER A 121 3.47 2.15 17.51
C SER A 121 4.97 2.11 17.85
N VAL A 122 5.83 2.53 16.92
CA VAL A 122 7.30 2.51 17.11
C VAL A 122 7.76 3.32 18.33
N ALA A 123 7.03 4.38 18.69
CA ALA A 123 7.33 5.18 19.87
C ALA A 123 7.02 4.44 21.18
N ASP A 124 6.04 3.52 21.16
CA ASP A 124 5.58 2.72 22.29
C ASP A 124 6.11 1.27 22.22
N SER A 125 7.27 1.08 21.61
CA SER A 125 7.88 -0.23 21.42
C SER A 125 8.20 -0.86 22.78
N ASP A 126 7.73 -2.08 23.02
CA ASP A 126 7.96 -2.87 24.24
C ASP A 126 9.42 -3.34 24.38
N TYR A 127 10.30 -2.98 23.45
CA TYR A 127 11.71 -3.32 23.51
C TYR A 127 12.44 -2.52 24.58
N GLU A 128 12.96 -3.24 25.57
CA GLU A 128 13.85 -2.64 26.55
C GLU A 128 15.29 -2.59 26.07
N VAL A 129 15.93 -1.45 26.34
CA VAL A 129 17.37 -1.34 26.14
C VAL A 129 18.09 -2.25 27.13
N PRO A 130 19.05 -3.09 26.71
CA PRO A 130 19.82 -3.93 27.62
C PRO A 130 20.43 -3.13 28.77
N ASP A 131 20.41 -3.69 30.00
CA ASP A 131 20.84 -2.97 31.21
C ASP A 131 22.27 -2.46 31.12
N ALA A 132 23.16 -3.20 30.47
CA ALA A 132 24.53 -2.79 30.22
C ALA A 132 24.65 -1.54 29.33
N MET A 133 23.67 -1.28 28.48
CA MET A 133 23.67 -0.14 27.54
C MET A 133 22.86 1.07 28.06
N LYS A 134 21.96 0.84 29.01
CA LYS A 134 21.10 1.91 29.58
C LYS A 134 21.89 3.13 30.08
N PRO A 135 23.00 2.98 30.84
CA PRO A 135 23.77 4.11 31.31
C PRO A 135 24.67 4.77 30.24
N ILE A 136 24.92 4.08 29.13
CA ILE A 136 25.83 4.53 28.07
C ILE A 136 25.07 5.30 26.98
N LEU A 137 23.87 4.80 26.62
CA LEU A 137 23.10 5.39 25.53
C LEU A 137 22.36 6.67 25.96
N ARG A 138 22.42 7.69 25.13
CA ARG A 138 21.58 8.89 25.25
C ARG A 138 20.13 8.56 24.90
N ASP A 139 19.19 9.42 25.28
CA ASP A 139 17.76 9.12 25.11
C ASP A 139 17.36 8.95 23.65
N TYR A 140 17.89 9.76 22.72
CA TYR A 140 17.62 9.58 21.31
C TYR A 140 18.20 8.26 20.76
N GLN A 141 19.35 7.80 21.27
CA GLN A 141 19.94 6.51 20.90
C GLN A 141 19.08 5.34 21.41
N LYS A 142 18.50 5.46 22.61
CA LYS A 142 17.54 4.48 23.15
C LYS A 142 16.28 4.41 22.26
N THR A 143 15.81 5.55 21.80
CA THR A 143 14.69 5.61 20.83
C THR A 143 15.05 4.94 19.52
N GLY A 144 16.25 5.23 18.97
CA GLY A 144 16.76 4.59 17.77
C GLY A 144 16.91 3.07 17.91
N TYR A 145 17.40 2.60 19.06
CA TYR A 145 17.49 1.17 19.38
C TYR A 145 16.11 0.49 19.31
N ARG A 146 15.12 1.06 20.00
CA ARG A 146 13.75 0.52 20.01
C ARG A 146 13.17 0.48 18.58
N TRP A 147 13.37 1.55 17.80
CA TRP A 147 12.95 1.62 16.42
C TRP A 147 13.60 0.51 15.59
N LEU A 148 14.92 0.31 15.70
CA LEU A 148 15.65 -0.76 15.00
C LEU A 148 15.13 -2.15 15.36
N CYS A 149 14.84 -2.40 16.65
CA CYS A 149 14.26 -3.68 17.08
C CYS A 149 12.87 -3.89 16.46
N THR A 150 12.04 -2.86 16.44
CA THR A 150 10.68 -2.95 15.87
C THR A 150 10.72 -3.24 14.36
N ILE A 151 11.53 -2.51 13.59
CA ILE A 151 11.64 -2.77 12.16
C ILE A 151 12.25 -4.14 11.85
N ALA A 152 13.20 -4.60 12.67
CA ALA A 152 13.78 -5.94 12.54
C ALA A 152 12.74 -7.03 12.80
N GLN A 153 11.88 -6.87 13.83
CA GLN A 153 10.78 -7.80 14.10
C GLN A 153 9.78 -7.86 12.94
N LEU A 154 9.52 -6.72 12.29
CA LEU A 154 8.65 -6.65 11.11
C LEU A 154 9.31 -7.20 9.85
N GLY A 155 10.57 -7.61 9.91
CA GLY A 155 11.34 -8.09 8.76
C GLY A 155 11.72 -6.98 7.78
N PHE A 156 11.78 -5.73 8.26
CA PHE A 156 12.16 -4.58 7.44
C PHE A 156 13.63 -4.20 7.66
N GLY A 157 14.24 -3.62 6.62
CA GLY A 157 15.46 -2.85 6.76
C GLY A 157 15.13 -1.39 7.08
N GLY A 158 16.12 -0.66 7.60
CA GLY A 158 16.00 0.75 7.90
C GLY A 158 17.31 1.49 7.68
N ILE A 159 17.21 2.79 7.50
CA ILE A 159 18.35 3.70 7.43
C ILE A 159 18.29 4.61 8.65
N LEU A 160 19.32 4.54 9.49
CA LEU A 160 19.49 5.48 10.59
C LEU A 160 20.26 6.70 10.05
N ALA A 161 19.55 7.82 9.93
CA ALA A 161 20.12 9.09 9.49
C ALA A 161 20.09 10.08 10.65
N ASP A 162 21.22 10.22 11.34
CA ASP A 162 21.41 11.17 12.42
C ASP A 162 22.27 12.36 11.96
N ASP A 163 22.11 13.50 12.62
CA ASP A 163 22.97 14.64 12.42
C ASP A 163 24.40 14.33 12.88
N MET A 164 25.38 14.77 12.11
CA MET A 164 26.79 14.61 12.47
C MET A 164 27.11 15.36 13.77
N GLY A 165 27.83 14.72 14.67
CA GLY A 165 28.26 15.32 15.93
C GLY A 165 27.33 15.07 17.12
N LEU A 166 26.29 14.30 16.98
CA LEU A 166 25.42 13.86 18.08
C LEU A 166 25.98 12.67 18.88
N GLY A 167 27.00 12.02 18.37
CA GLY A 167 27.54 10.71 18.77
C GLY A 167 28.25 10.62 20.05
#